data_3f6d0896af1df5249ba3f4bfa504669b
#
_entry.id   3f6d0896af1df5249ba3f4bfa504669b
#
_cell.length_a   1.000
_cell.length_b   1.000
_cell.length_c   1.000
_cell.angle_alpha   90.00
_cell.angle_beta   90.00
_cell.angle_gamma   90.00
#
_symmetry.space_group_name_H-M   'P 1'
#
loop_
_entity.id
_entity.type
_entity.pdbx_description
1 polymer ?
#
loop_
_entity_poly.entity_id
_entity_poly.type
_entity_poly.pdbx_seq_one_letter_code
_entity_poly.pdbx_strand_id
1 'polypeptide(L)'
;AADTAPNQAAFPQQSVQKPGCGFPILRLLAVMSLSTGMIVAWAKESLRSQELGLLQRLWEHFRKGDILLGDRGFACWGLLAQCQMRGVDAVFRVRGKLRSDFRQGRELDQFQRLVIWEKPKQKPRTVNDGEWRQLPQSLTLRLVRCRVENRGFRSCDVILVTTLLDTVSYPVIELGRLYRRRWLMELCLRNLKTTLGMEMLSAMNPENLDRELRLHLLVHNMVRRLMLETARLRGVALGQISFAGSVAAALEFSRAICSARSRKMRERIFRELLSILANDPVPIRPDRREPRALKRRPKPYQLLNCHRRLFQEIRHQNRYRKAASPKNTPKTLAAI
;
A
#
# COMPACT_ATOMS: atom_id res chain seq x y z
N ALA A 1 8.95 13.83 -8.32
CA ALA A 1 10.17 13.79 -9.13
C ALA A 1 10.75 15.19 -9.28
N ALA A 2 11.99 15.32 -9.81
CA ALA A 2 12.62 16.61 -10.06
C ALA A 2 11.76 17.47 -11.01
N ASP A 3 11.67 18.76 -10.71
CA ASP A 3 10.84 19.72 -11.46
C ASP A 3 11.55 20.17 -12.73
N THR A 4 11.39 19.39 -13.79
CA THR A 4 11.95 19.65 -15.12
C THR A 4 10.87 19.56 -16.19
N ALA A 5 11.07 20.23 -17.34
CA ALA A 5 10.10 20.20 -18.43
C ALA A 5 9.80 18.77 -18.94
N PRO A 6 10.81 17.87 -19.14
CA PRO A 6 10.55 16.49 -19.52
C PRO A 6 9.73 15.72 -18.47
N ASN A 7 10.01 15.88 -17.17
CA ASN A 7 9.29 15.21 -16.11
C ASN A 7 7.86 15.76 -15.98
N GLN A 8 7.64 17.07 -16.13
CA GLN A 8 6.30 17.66 -16.14
C GLN A 8 5.47 17.19 -17.35
N ALA A 9 6.09 17.00 -18.51
CA ALA A 9 5.40 16.46 -19.68
C ALA A 9 4.94 15.01 -19.46
N ALA A 10 5.80 14.15 -18.89
CA ALA A 10 5.50 12.74 -18.63
C ALA A 10 4.62 12.52 -17.40
N PHE A 11 4.86 13.25 -16.32
CA PHE A 11 4.21 13.10 -15.01
C PHE A 11 3.74 14.46 -14.48
N PRO A 12 2.72 15.05 -15.09
CA PRO A 12 2.31 16.41 -14.76
C PRO A 12 1.93 16.56 -13.29
N GLN A 13 2.12 17.77 -12.76
CA GLN A 13 1.65 18.17 -11.43
C GLN A 13 0.14 17.94 -11.25
N GLN A 14 -0.34 18.02 -10.02
CA GLN A 14 -1.77 17.93 -9.74
C GLN A 14 -2.57 19.02 -10.47
N SER A 15 -3.68 18.64 -11.08
CA SER A 15 -4.54 19.54 -11.85
C SER A 15 -5.20 20.67 -11.04
N VAL A 16 -5.31 20.48 -9.70
CA VAL A 16 -5.83 21.51 -8.78
C VAL A 16 -4.84 22.61 -8.45
N GLN A 17 -3.57 22.42 -8.81
CA GLN A 17 -2.51 23.42 -8.64
C GLN A 17 -2.37 24.26 -9.91
N LYS A 18 -2.12 25.55 -9.77
CA LYS A 18 -1.81 26.41 -10.91
C LYS A 18 -0.57 25.88 -11.64
N PRO A 19 -0.52 25.98 -12.97
CA PRO A 19 0.63 25.55 -13.76
C PRO A 19 1.95 26.16 -13.24
N GLY A 20 2.98 25.33 -13.13
CA GLY A 20 4.30 25.71 -12.63
C GLY A 20 4.41 25.84 -11.10
N CYS A 21 3.35 25.58 -10.33
CA CYS A 21 3.37 25.62 -8.87
C CYS A 21 3.57 24.27 -8.19
N GLY A 22 3.46 23.17 -8.93
CA GLY A 22 3.55 21.81 -8.41
C GLY A 22 4.71 21.03 -9.00
N PHE A 23 5.13 20.00 -8.26
CA PHE A 23 6.12 19.05 -8.74
C PHE A 23 5.49 17.96 -9.60
N PRO A 24 6.26 17.36 -10.53
CA PRO A 24 5.85 16.17 -11.26
C PRO A 24 5.52 15.03 -10.30
N ILE A 25 4.35 14.39 -10.47
CA ILE A 25 3.89 13.31 -9.61
C ILE A 25 3.67 12.04 -10.40
N LEU A 26 4.42 11.02 -10.03
CA LEU A 26 4.31 9.66 -10.53
C LEU A 26 3.42 8.84 -9.61
N ARG A 27 2.48 8.09 -10.19
CA ARG A 27 1.72 7.06 -9.51
C ARG A 27 2.38 5.71 -9.71
N LEU A 28 2.63 5.00 -8.63
CA LEU A 28 3.16 3.64 -8.60
C LEU A 28 2.09 2.70 -8.05
N LEU A 29 1.80 1.62 -8.78
CA LEU A 29 1.11 0.45 -8.26
C LEU A 29 2.13 -0.68 -8.13
N ALA A 30 2.20 -1.31 -6.98
CA ALA A 30 3.05 -2.46 -6.73
C ALA A 30 2.22 -3.64 -6.22
N VAL A 31 2.53 -4.83 -6.72
CA VAL A 31 2.02 -6.11 -6.23
C VAL A 31 3.10 -6.74 -5.37
N MET A 32 2.74 -7.12 -4.16
CA MET A 32 3.66 -7.66 -3.16
C MET A 32 3.23 -9.04 -2.71
N SER A 33 4.16 -9.97 -2.63
CA SER A 33 3.94 -11.25 -1.96
C SER A 33 3.85 -11.05 -0.45
N LEU A 34 2.72 -11.43 0.16
CA LEU A 34 2.52 -11.31 1.61
C LEU A 34 3.39 -12.28 2.42
N SER A 35 3.82 -13.40 1.84
CA SER A 35 4.69 -14.36 2.53
C SER A 35 6.11 -13.83 2.69
N THR A 36 6.62 -13.13 1.68
CA THR A 36 8.01 -12.67 1.65
C THR A 36 8.16 -11.16 1.88
N GLY A 37 7.11 -10.38 1.59
CA GLY A 37 7.17 -8.91 1.54
C GLY A 37 7.96 -8.39 0.34
N MET A 38 8.25 -9.23 -0.66
CA MET A 38 8.93 -8.82 -1.89
C MET A 38 7.92 -8.27 -2.89
N ILE A 39 8.34 -7.28 -3.65
CA ILE A 39 7.58 -6.73 -4.76
C ILE A 39 7.79 -7.66 -5.96
N VAL A 40 6.71 -8.26 -6.44
CA VAL A 40 6.72 -9.23 -7.54
C VAL A 40 6.42 -8.58 -8.88
N ALA A 41 5.65 -7.49 -8.87
CA ALA A 41 5.30 -6.74 -10.08
C ALA A 41 5.00 -5.28 -9.73
N TRP A 42 5.16 -4.39 -10.68
CA TRP A 42 4.84 -2.99 -10.52
C TRP A 42 4.52 -2.32 -11.86
N ALA A 43 3.71 -1.27 -11.80
CA ALA A 43 3.42 -0.41 -12.93
C ALA A 43 3.43 1.05 -12.48
N LYS A 44 3.85 1.94 -13.36
CA LYS A 44 3.86 3.38 -13.12
C LYS A 44 3.09 4.13 -14.20
N GLU A 45 2.56 5.27 -13.82
CA GLU A 45 1.91 6.19 -14.74
C GLU A 45 1.82 7.59 -14.11
N SER A 46 1.34 8.56 -14.85
CA SER A 46 1.01 9.87 -14.31
C SER A 46 -0.11 9.77 -13.26
N LEU A 47 -0.22 10.77 -12.40
CA LEU A 47 -1.27 10.83 -11.37
C LEU A 47 -2.72 10.79 -11.95
N ARG A 48 -2.88 11.11 -13.23
CA ARG A 48 -4.18 11.09 -13.94
C ARG A 48 -4.72 9.68 -14.18
N SER A 49 -3.84 8.67 -14.18
CA SER A 49 -4.24 7.28 -14.38
C SER A 49 -4.88 6.69 -13.14
N GLN A 50 -5.81 5.75 -13.33
CA GLN A 50 -6.45 5.02 -12.23
C GLN A 50 -5.63 3.80 -11.84
N GLU A 51 -5.62 3.46 -10.55
CA GLU A 51 -4.91 2.28 -10.02
C GLU A 51 -5.39 0.97 -10.67
N LEU A 52 -6.69 0.85 -10.92
CA LEU A 52 -7.26 -0.30 -11.64
C LEU A 52 -6.68 -0.44 -13.06
N GLY A 53 -6.45 0.68 -13.77
CA GLY A 53 -5.81 0.66 -15.08
C GLY A 53 -4.37 0.19 -15.04
N LEU A 54 -3.63 0.53 -13.98
CA LEU A 54 -2.26 0.03 -13.75
C LEU A 54 -2.27 -1.48 -13.44
N LEU A 55 -3.26 -1.96 -12.68
CA LEU A 55 -3.38 -3.39 -12.37
C LEU A 55 -3.61 -4.23 -13.64
N GLN A 56 -4.34 -3.71 -14.64
CA GLN A 56 -4.53 -4.41 -15.91
C GLN A 56 -3.21 -4.78 -16.62
N ARG A 57 -2.17 -3.99 -16.41
CA ARG A 57 -0.84 -4.20 -17.01
C ARG A 57 -0.01 -5.26 -16.27
N LEU A 58 -0.51 -5.76 -15.14
CA LEU A 58 0.22 -6.68 -14.25
C LEU A 58 -0.38 -8.08 -14.20
N TRP A 59 -1.42 -8.38 -15.01
CA TRP A 59 -2.09 -9.68 -14.97
C TRP A 59 -1.17 -10.87 -15.26
N GLU A 60 -0.16 -10.69 -16.10
CA GLU A 60 0.82 -11.73 -16.43
C GLU A 60 1.62 -12.26 -15.24
N HIS A 61 1.65 -11.48 -14.15
CA HIS A 61 2.36 -11.83 -12.92
C HIS A 61 1.50 -12.61 -11.92
N PHE A 62 0.21 -12.80 -12.20
CA PHE A 62 -0.69 -13.59 -11.38
C PHE A 62 -0.84 -15.00 -11.95
N ARG A 63 -0.91 -15.98 -11.06
CA ARG A 63 -1.08 -17.38 -11.39
C ARG A 63 -2.43 -17.87 -10.90
N LYS A 64 -2.96 -18.91 -11.54
CA LYS A 64 -4.14 -19.62 -11.05
C LYS A 64 -3.89 -20.10 -9.61
N GLY A 65 -4.85 -19.81 -8.73
CA GLY A 65 -4.76 -20.15 -7.30
C GLY A 65 -4.15 -19.04 -6.43
N ASP A 66 -3.63 -17.95 -7.02
CA ASP A 66 -3.25 -16.78 -6.22
C ASP A 66 -4.48 -16.12 -5.59
N ILE A 67 -4.30 -15.50 -4.42
CA ILE A 67 -5.33 -14.71 -3.75
C ILE A 67 -4.90 -13.24 -3.73
N LEU A 68 -5.61 -12.42 -4.49
CA LEU A 68 -5.38 -10.97 -4.55
C LEU A 68 -6.07 -10.27 -3.39
N LEU A 69 -5.27 -9.61 -2.54
CA LEU A 69 -5.78 -8.73 -1.50
C LEU A 69 -5.77 -7.28 -1.95
N GLY A 70 -6.89 -6.59 -1.75
CA GLY A 70 -6.99 -5.16 -2.08
C GLY A 70 -7.79 -4.38 -1.05
N ASP A 71 -7.64 -3.08 -1.11
CA ASP A 71 -8.44 -2.16 -0.32
C ASP A 71 -9.82 -1.88 -0.96
N ARG A 72 -10.52 -0.88 -0.42
CA ARG A 72 -11.85 -0.48 -0.91
C ARG A 72 -11.87 -0.01 -2.37
N GLY A 73 -10.75 0.46 -2.90
CA GLY A 73 -10.62 0.94 -4.27
C GLY A 73 -10.73 -0.17 -5.30
N PHE A 74 -10.36 -1.39 -4.91
CA PHE A 74 -10.34 -2.56 -5.78
C PHE A 74 -11.63 -3.37 -5.77
N ALA A 75 -12.54 -3.16 -4.81
CA ALA A 75 -13.80 -3.90 -4.70
C ALA A 75 -14.81 -3.49 -5.77
N CYS A 76 -14.54 -3.80 -7.03
CA CYS A 76 -15.45 -3.54 -8.15
C CYS A 76 -15.76 -4.81 -8.93
N TRP A 77 -16.94 -4.84 -9.56
CA TRP A 77 -17.44 -6.00 -10.28
C TRP A 77 -16.45 -6.46 -11.37
N GLY A 78 -15.94 -5.52 -12.17
CA GLY A 78 -15.04 -5.81 -13.29
C GLY A 78 -13.75 -6.51 -12.85
N LEU A 79 -13.12 -6.07 -11.75
CA LEU A 79 -11.91 -6.72 -11.24
C LEU A 79 -12.21 -8.12 -10.67
N LEU A 80 -13.32 -8.29 -9.94
CA LEU A 80 -13.73 -9.60 -9.41
C LEU A 80 -14.00 -10.59 -10.54
N ALA A 81 -14.68 -10.15 -11.61
CA ALA A 81 -14.92 -10.96 -12.80
C ALA A 81 -13.63 -11.37 -13.51
N GLN A 82 -12.69 -10.42 -13.65
CA GLN A 82 -11.36 -10.70 -14.22
C GLN A 82 -10.55 -11.67 -13.37
N CYS A 83 -10.63 -11.56 -12.04
CA CYS A 83 -10.02 -12.54 -11.13
C CYS A 83 -10.56 -13.94 -11.38
N GLN A 84 -11.88 -14.12 -11.36
CA GLN A 84 -12.50 -15.44 -11.60
C GLN A 84 -12.13 -16.02 -12.97
N MET A 85 -12.18 -15.20 -14.03
CA MET A 85 -11.83 -15.66 -15.38
C MET A 85 -10.39 -16.19 -15.45
N ARG A 86 -9.48 -15.64 -14.65
CA ARG A 86 -8.07 -16.05 -14.60
C ARG A 86 -7.77 -17.11 -13.56
N GLY A 87 -8.77 -17.56 -12.81
CA GLY A 87 -8.58 -18.51 -11.70
C GLY A 87 -7.78 -17.91 -10.53
N VAL A 88 -7.80 -16.59 -10.39
CA VAL A 88 -7.25 -15.83 -9.26
C VAL A 88 -8.38 -15.53 -8.29
N ASP A 89 -8.17 -15.81 -7.02
CA ASP A 89 -9.13 -15.45 -6.00
C ASP A 89 -8.93 -14.02 -5.52
N ALA A 90 -9.97 -13.44 -4.94
CA ALA A 90 -9.94 -12.06 -4.49
C ALA A 90 -10.52 -11.92 -3.07
N VAL A 91 -9.89 -11.06 -2.26
CA VAL A 91 -10.41 -10.65 -0.95
C VAL A 91 -10.28 -9.13 -0.85
N PHE A 92 -11.39 -8.42 -0.97
CA PHE A 92 -11.42 -6.96 -0.95
C PHE A 92 -12.36 -6.44 0.14
N ARG A 93 -12.04 -5.28 0.68
CA ARG A 93 -12.97 -4.58 1.58
C ARG A 93 -14.05 -3.91 0.74
N VAL A 94 -15.32 -4.10 1.10
CA VAL A 94 -16.44 -3.48 0.39
C VAL A 94 -16.55 -1.98 0.71
N ARG A 95 -16.89 -1.19 -0.30
CA ARG A 95 -17.19 0.23 -0.19
C ARG A 95 -18.69 0.47 -0.37
N GLY A 96 -19.24 1.27 0.55
CA GLY A 96 -20.62 1.74 0.45
C GLY A 96 -21.67 0.78 1.04
N LYS A 97 -22.79 1.35 1.49
CA LYS A 97 -23.83 0.62 2.22
C LYS A 97 -24.57 -0.42 1.35
N LEU A 98 -24.83 -0.10 0.07
CA LEU A 98 -25.59 -0.98 -0.84
C LEU A 98 -24.90 -2.32 -1.11
N ARG A 99 -23.58 -2.33 -1.29
CA ARG A 99 -22.81 -3.56 -1.56
C ARG A 99 -22.44 -4.35 -0.31
N SER A 100 -22.65 -3.77 0.86
CA SER A 100 -22.40 -4.38 2.16
C SER A 100 -23.68 -4.69 2.92
N ASP A 101 -24.82 -4.70 2.22
CA ASP A 101 -26.13 -4.97 2.85
C ASP A 101 -26.28 -6.48 3.13
N PHE A 102 -26.18 -6.83 4.38
CA PHE A 102 -26.35 -8.22 4.86
C PHE A 102 -27.81 -8.68 4.89
N ARG A 103 -28.78 -7.87 4.48
CA ARG A 103 -30.18 -8.29 4.27
C ARG A 103 -30.38 -8.97 2.92
N GLN A 104 -29.47 -8.76 1.99
CA GLN A 104 -29.51 -9.33 0.63
C GLN A 104 -28.69 -10.61 0.53
N GLY A 105 -29.11 -11.52 -0.35
CA GLY A 105 -28.43 -12.77 -0.61
C GLY A 105 -28.81 -13.90 0.36
N ARG A 106 -28.29 -15.10 0.07
CA ARG A 106 -28.50 -16.32 0.87
C ARG A 106 -27.63 -16.28 2.12
N GLU A 107 -28.24 -16.41 3.27
CA GLU A 107 -27.53 -16.54 4.54
C GLU A 107 -26.77 -17.86 4.63
N LEU A 108 -25.50 -17.81 5.00
CA LEU A 108 -24.71 -18.96 5.37
C LEU A 108 -24.63 -19.09 6.89
N ASP A 109 -24.40 -17.94 7.55
CA ASP A 109 -24.50 -17.75 9.00
C ASP A 109 -24.62 -16.25 9.33
N GLN A 110 -24.61 -15.88 10.61
CA GLN A 110 -24.74 -14.48 11.08
C GLN A 110 -23.61 -13.55 10.57
N PHE A 111 -22.49 -14.08 10.09
CA PHE A 111 -21.33 -13.33 9.61
C PHE A 111 -21.09 -13.45 8.11
N GLN A 112 -21.87 -14.27 7.40
CA GLN A 112 -21.60 -14.60 6.02
C GLN A 112 -22.86 -14.70 5.18
N ARG A 113 -22.74 -14.21 3.93
CA ARG A 113 -23.81 -14.34 2.92
C ARG A 113 -23.23 -14.63 1.55
N LEU A 114 -23.96 -15.42 0.78
CA LEU A 114 -23.74 -15.51 -0.66
C LEU A 114 -24.61 -14.47 -1.35
N VAL A 115 -23.97 -13.67 -2.20
CA VAL A 115 -24.62 -12.62 -2.99
C VAL A 115 -24.31 -12.82 -4.47
N ILE A 116 -25.26 -12.41 -5.29
CA ILE A 116 -25.09 -12.38 -6.75
C ILE A 116 -24.95 -10.90 -7.14
N TRP A 117 -23.85 -10.58 -7.81
CA TRP A 117 -23.65 -9.26 -8.38
C TRP A 117 -23.79 -9.31 -9.89
N GLU A 118 -24.82 -8.65 -10.41
CA GLU A 118 -25.07 -8.57 -11.83
C GLU A 118 -24.03 -7.71 -12.55
N LYS A 119 -23.78 -8.03 -13.82
CA LYS A 119 -22.90 -7.28 -14.71
C LYS A 119 -23.43 -5.86 -14.86
N PRO A 120 -22.61 -4.83 -14.60
CA PRO A 120 -23.03 -3.45 -14.78
C PRO A 120 -23.43 -3.16 -16.24
N LYS A 121 -24.47 -2.36 -16.46
CA LYS A 121 -24.86 -1.93 -17.81
C LYS A 121 -23.74 -1.17 -18.53
N GLN A 122 -22.98 -0.37 -17.79
CA GLN A 122 -21.86 0.39 -18.34
C GLN A 122 -20.54 -0.34 -18.11
N LYS A 123 -19.79 -0.51 -19.20
CA LYS A 123 -18.44 -1.08 -19.16
C LYS A 123 -17.50 -0.16 -18.37
N PRO A 124 -16.74 -0.69 -17.40
CA PRO A 124 -15.68 0.06 -16.76
C PRO A 124 -14.59 0.48 -17.76
N ARG A 125 -14.10 1.70 -17.64
CA ARG A 125 -13.02 2.22 -18.54
C ARG A 125 -11.73 1.40 -18.51
N THR A 126 -11.50 0.64 -17.45
CA THR A 126 -10.31 -0.17 -17.22
C THR A 126 -10.37 -1.55 -17.88
N VAL A 127 -11.48 -1.94 -18.47
CA VAL A 127 -11.66 -3.24 -19.13
C VAL A 127 -11.81 -2.99 -20.64
N ASN A 128 -11.08 -3.73 -21.48
CA ASN A 128 -11.22 -3.62 -22.92
C ASN A 128 -12.50 -4.30 -23.44
N ASP A 129 -12.94 -3.96 -24.66
CA ASP A 129 -14.22 -4.42 -25.19
C ASP A 129 -14.24 -5.94 -25.43
N GLY A 130 -13.14 -6.53 -25.89
CA GLY A 130 -13.04 -7.97 -26.13
C GLY A 130 -13.17 -8.76 -24.83
N GLU A 131 -12.43 -8.36 -23.82
CA GLU A 131 -12.50 -8.96 -22.50
C GLU A 131 -13.88 -8.76 -21.85
N TRP A 132 -14.44 -7.53 -21.96
CA TRP A 132 -15.77 -7.25 -21.42
C TRP A 132 -16.87 -8.18 -21.93
N ARG A 133 -16.82 -8.53 -23.21
CA ARG A 133 -17.78 -9.47 -23.82
C ARG A 133 -17.68 -10.88 -23.23
N GLN A 134 -16.46 -11.31 -22.87
CA GLN A 134 -16.18 -12.63 -22.32
C GLN A 134 -16.51 -12.75 -20.82
N LEU A 135 -16.62 -11.62 -20.10
CA LEU A 135 -16.95 -11.65 -18.68
C LEU A 135 -18.37 -12.14 -18.44
N PRO A 136 -18.62 -12.93 -17.37
CA PRO A 136 -19.93 -13.51 -17.05
C PRO A 136 -21.01 -12.44 -16.86
N GLN A 137 -22.28 -12.82 -16.93
CA GLN A 137 -23.40 -11.89 -16.68
C GLN A 137 -23.61 -11.61 -15.19
N SER A 138 -23.21 -12.54 -14.33
CA SER A 138 -23.31 -12.39 -12.89
C SER A 138 -22.12 -13.05 -12.19
N LEU A 139 -21.85 -12.64 -10.97
CA LEU A 139 -20.82 -13.19 -10.09
C LEU A 139 -21.48 -13.68 -8.81
N THR A 140 -21.27 -14.94 -8.47
CA THR A 140 -21.54 -15.43 -7.13
C THR A 140 -20.35 -15.08 -6.25
N LEU A 141 -20.60 -14.30 -5.18
CA LEU A 141 -19.60 -13.80 -4.27
C LEU A 141 -20.01 -14.08 -2.83
N ARG A 142 -19.04 -14.15 -1.96
CA ARG A 142 -19.27 -14.28 -0.52
C ARG A 142 -18.97 -12.97 0.17
N LEU A 143 -19.94 -12.45 0.91
CA LEU A 143 -19.75 -11.35 1.85
C LEU A 143 -19.40 -11.91 3.22
N VAL A 144 -18.38 -11.35 3.85
CA VAL A 144 -17.89 -11.79 5.15
C VAL A 144 -17.78 -10.58 6.07
N ARG A 145 -18.50 -10.59 7.19
CA ARG A 145 -18.35 -9.60 8.25
C ARG A 145 -17.33 -10.11 9.25
N CYS A 146 -16.20 -9.45 9.37
CA CYS A 146 -15.20 -9.82 10.35
C CYS A 146 -14.72 -8.61 11.15
N ARG A 147 -14.30 -8.88 12.37
CA ARG A 147 -13.67 -7.89 13.23
C ARG A 147 -12.16 -7.95 13.02
N VAL A 148 -11.59 -6.87 12.52
CA VAL A 148 -10.14 -6.75 12.39
C VAL A 148 -9.59 -6.12 13.65
N GLU A 149 -8.97 -6.95 14.48
CA GLU A 149 -8.32 -6.51 15.71
C GLU A 149 -6.85 -6.25 15.44
N ASN A 150 -6.43 -5.03 15.63
CA ASN A 150 -5.01 -4.66 15.70
C ASN A 150 -4.72 -4.24 17.14
N ARG A 151 -3.83 -4.95 17.81
CA ARG A 151 -3.38 -4.54 19.14
C ARG A 151 -2.82 -3.12 19.06
N GLY A 152 -3.33 -2.23 19.88
CA GLY A 152 -2.96 -0.81 19.88
C GLY A 152 -3.73 0.09 18.89
N PHE A 153 -4.62 -0.47 18.05
CA PHE A 153 -5.51 0.27 17.16
C PHE A 153 -6.97 -0.02 17.48
N ARG A 154 -7.87 0.87 17.08
CA ARG A 154 -9.30 0.59 17.19
C ARG A 154 -9.62 -0.64 16.36
N SER A 155 -10.16 -1.67 16.97
CA SER A 155 -10.81 -2.76 16.26
C SER A 155 -11.91 -2.16 15.39
N CYS A 156 -12.00 -2.57 14.15
CA CYS A 156 -13.05 -2.13 13.26
C CYS A 156 -13.71 -3.34 12.61
N ASP A 157 -15.03 -3.32 12.60
CA ASP A 157 -15.79 -4.26 11.80
C ASP A 157 -15.62 -3.91 10.33
N VAL A 158 -15.23 -4.88 9.55
CA VAL A 158 -15.06 -4.74 8.11
C VAL A 158 -15.95 -5.77 7.41
N ILE A 159 -16.47 -5.37 6.25
CA ILE A 159 -17.14 -6.30 5.36
C ILE A 159 -16.21 -6.52 4.19
N LEU A 160 -15.87 -7.79 3.98
CA LEU A 160 -15.08 -8.26 2.86
C LEU A 160 -16.00 -8.87 1.81
N VAL A 161 -15.64 -8.71 0.56
CA VAL A 161 -16.16 -9.48 -0.58
C VAL A 161 -15.06 -10.40 -1.07
N THR A 162 -15.41 -11.65 -1.35
CA THR A 162 -14.44 -12.63 -1.81
C THR A 162 -15.05 -13.59 -2.82
N THR A 163 -14.19 -14.15 -3.70
CA THR A 163 -14.50 -15.24 -4.60
C THR A 163 -14.32 -16.61 -3.93
N LEU A 164 -13.72 -16.67 -2.74
CA LEU A 164 -13.54 -17.88 -1.94
C LEU A 164 -14.86 -18.29 -1.29
N LEU A 165 -15.61 -19.16 -1.95
CA LEU A 165 -16.98 -19.51 -1.55
C LEU A 165 -17.02 -20.60 -0.48
N ASP A 166 -16.05 -21.50 -0.45
CA ASP A 166 -15.99 -22.59 0.54
C ASP A 166 -15.74 -22.03 1.95
N THR A 167 -16.72 -22.26 2.83
CA THR A 167 -16.69 -21.78 4.22
C THR A 167 -15.83 -22.63 5.13
N VAL A 168 -15.59 -23.90 4.76
CA VAL A 168 -14.78 -24.85 5.53
C VAL A 168 -13.30 -24.58 5.29
N SER A 169 -12.89 -24.53 4.01
CA SER A 169 -11.51 -24.25 3.65
C SER A 169 -11.09 -22.80 3.96
N TYR A 170 -12.04 -21.86 3.93
CA TYR A 170 -11.79 -20.43 4.17
C TYR A 170 -12.70 -19.87 5.26
N PRO A 171 -12.51 -20.24 6.53
CA PRO A 171 -13.34 -19.73 7.63
C PRO A 171 -13.18 -18.22 7.83
N VAL A 172 -14.23 -17.58 8.38
CA VAL A 172 -14.29 -16.11 8.60
C VAL A 172 -13.06 -15.58 9.32
N ILE A 173 -12.62 -16.30 10.34
CA ILE A 173 -11.47 -15.89 11.17
C ILE A 173 -10.18 -15.84 10.37
N GLU A 174 -9.97 -16.80 9.46
CA GLU A 174 -8.78 -16.85 8.61
C GLU A 174 -8.82 -15.77 7.53
N LEU A 175 -10.00 -15.48 6.95
CA LEU A 175 -10.16 -14.36 6.02
C LEU A 175 -9.89 -13.02 6.72
N GLY A 176 -10.34 -12.86 7.96
CA GLY A 176 -10.03 -11.69 8.78
C GLY A 176 -8.53 -11.55 9.07
N ARG A 177 -7.87 -12.67 9.42
CA ARG A 177 -6.41 -12.71 9.62
C ARG A 177 -5.65 -12.41 8.33
N LEU A 178 -6.06 -12.99 7.22
CA LEU A 178 -5.48 -12.74 5.91
C LEU A 178 -5.62 -11.25 5.52
N TYR A 179 -6.82 -10.69 5.65
CA TYR A 179 -7.05 -9.28 5.32
C TYR A 179 -6.26 -8.32 6.20
N ARG A 180 -6.05 -8.65 7.47
CA ARG A 180 -5.18 -7.89 8.37
C ARG A 180 -3.75 -7.78 7.84
N ARG A 181 -3.23 -8.84 7.20
CA ARG A 181 -1.89 -8.85 6.61
C ARG A 181 -1.72 -7.84 5.48
N ARG A 182 -2.80 -7.32 4.89
CA ARG A 182 -2.74 -6.20 3.93
C ARG A 182 -1.95 -5.00 4.48
N TRP A 183 -1.95 -4.80 5.81
CA TRP A 183 -1.13 -3.76 6.45
C TRP A 183 0.37 -3.86 6.13
N LEU A 184 0.88 -5.04 5.82
CA LEU A 184 2.27 -5.24 5.42
C LEU A 184 2.61 -4.43 4.17
N MET A 185 1.66 -4.21 3.27
CA MET A 185 1.85 -3.35 2.09
C MET A 185 2.13 -1.90 2.49
N GLU A 186 1.41 -1.38 3.50
CA GLU A 186 1.63 -0.01 4.01
C GLU A 186 3.04 0.12 4.63
N LEU A 187 3.50 -0.92 5.33
CA LEU A 187 4.86 -0.98 5.87
C LEU A 187 5.91 -1.03 4.74
N CYS A 188 5.69 -1.83 3.71
CA CYS A 188 6.57 -1.89 2.54
C CYS A 188 6.66 -0.55 1.81
N LEU A 189 5.53 0.11 1.59
CA LEU A 189 5.50 1.44 0.98
C LEU A 189 6.23 2.48 1.85
N ARG A 190 6.12 2.40 3.18
CA ARG A 190 6.89 3.24 4.09
C ARG A 190 8.39 2.95 3.98
N ASN A 191 8.79 1.68 3.92
CA ASN A 191 10.20 1.30 3.76
C ASN A 191 10.79 1.84 2.45
N LEU A 192 10.05 1.74 1.35
CA LEU A 192 10.43 2.32 0.06
C LEU A 192 10.54 3.86 0.15
N LYS A 193 9.49 4.52 0.62
CA LYS A 193 9.41 5.99 0.64
C LYS A 193 10.39 6.60 1.63
N THR A 194 10.41 6.11 2.86
CA THR A 194 11.14 6.75 3.97
C THR A 194 12.53 6.14 4.15
N THR A 195 12.63 4.79 4.27
CA THR A 195 13.93 4.16 4.57
C THR A 195 14.86 4.17 3.37
N LEU A 196 14.32 3.94 2.16
CA LEU A 196 15.09 3.97 0.92
C LEU A 196 15.03 5.32 0.19
N GLY A 197 14.29 6.31 0.70
CA GLY A 197 14.26 7.67 0.13
C GLY A 197 13.49 7.83 -1.18
N MET A 198 12.72 6.84 -1.63
CA MET A 198 12.00 6.87 -2.91
C MET A 198 10.89 7.95 -2.97
N GLU A 199 10.56 8.60 -1.87
CA GLU A 199 9.57 9.69 -1.86
C GLU A 199 9.98 10.87 -2.76
N MET A 200 11.29 11.12 -2.83
CA MET A 200 11.89 12.22 -3.61
C MET A 200 12.84 11.65 -4.66
N LEU A 201 12.32 11.40 -5.86
CA LEU A 201 13.15 10.96 -6.99
C LEU A 201 13.86 12.16 -7.60
N SER A 202 15.18 12.02 -7.83
CA SER A 202 16.10 13.09 -8.21
C SER A 202 16.37 13.18 -9.70
N ALA A 203 16.06 12.15 -10.46
CA ALA A 203 16.35 12.07 -11.89
C ALA A 203 15.66 13.19 -12.69
N MET A 204 16.41 13.81 -13.60
CA MET A 204 16.01 15.00 -14.34
C MET A 204 15.19 14.72 -15.59
N ASN A 205 15.07 13.45 -16.01
CA ASN A 205 14.28 13.02 -17.15
C ASN A 205 13.54 11.70 -16.87
N PRO A 206 12.47 11.39 -17.64
CA PRO A 206 11.64 10.22 -17.39
C PRO A 206 12.36 8.87 -17.50
N GLU A 207 13.35 8.76 -18.36
CA GLU A 207 14.12 7.52 -18.56
C GLU A 207 14.99 7.21 -17.32
N ASN A 208 15.76 8.18 -16.87
CA ASN A 208 16.58 8.03 -15.67
C ASN A 208 15.71 7.89 -14.41
N LEU A 209 14.53 8.53 -14.39
CA LEU A 209 13.55 8.36 -13.33
C LEU A 209 13.03 6.90 -13.27
N ASP A 210 12.86 6.25 -14.42
CA ASP A 210 12.52 4.82 -14.47
C ASP A 210 13.65 3.95 -13.92
N ARG A 211 14.90 4.26 -14.26
CA ARG A 211 16.08 3.56 -13.73
C ARG A 211 16.19 3.73 -12.22
N GLU A 212 16.06 4.96 -11.71
CA GLU A 212 16.08 5.27 -10.29
C GLU A 212 14.99 4.50 -9.53
N LEU A 213 13.77 4.47 -10.07
CA LEU A 213 12.65 3.71 -9.50
C LEU A 213 12.96 2.20 -9.45
N ARG A 214 13.46 1.63 -10.56
CA ARG A 214 13.86 0.21 -10.61
C ARG A 214 14.92 -0.12 -9.57
N LEU A 215 15.89 0.75 -9.35
CA LEU A 215 16.93 0.57 -8.34
C LEU A 215 16.34 0.52 -6.93
N HIS A 216 15.43 1.44 -6.60
CA HIS A 216 14.75 1.41 -5.29
C HIS A 216 14.00 0.10 -5.06
N LEU A 217 13.26 -0.39 -6.07
CA LEU A 217 12.51 -1.64 -5.98
C LEU A 217 13.43 -2.86 -5.88
N LEU A 218 14.54 -2.85 -6.63
CA LEU A 218 15.57 -3.89 -6.57
C LEU A 218 16.21 -3.95 -5.17
N VAL A 219 16.67 -2.81 -4.66
CA VAL A 219 17.28 -2.72 -3.32
C VAL A 219 16.30 -3.19 -2.24
N HIS A 220 15.01 -2.78 -2.33
CA HIS A 220 13.98 -3.28 -1.44
C HIS A 220 13.92 -4.82 -1.45
N ASN A 221 13.86 -5.43 -2.63
CA ASN A 221 13.81 -6.88 -2.76
C ASN A 221 15.10 -7.58 -2.29
N MET A 222 16.26 -6.98 -2.50
CA MET A 222 17.52 -7.50 -1.97
C MET A 222 17.53 -7.51 -0.45
N VAL A 223 17.09 -6.42 0.19
CA VAL A 223 16.98 -6.36 1.66
C VAL A 223 15.95 -7.37 2.16
N ARG A 224 14.79 -7.50 1.49
CA ARG A 224 13.79 -8.53 1.85
C ARG A 224 14.32 -9.95 1.73
N ARG A 225 15.13 -10.23 0.71
CA ARG A 225 15.80 -11.52 0.55
C ARG A 225 16.79 -11.79 1.69
N LEU A 226 17.57 -10.79 2.07
CA LEU A 226 18.48 -10.88 3.22
C LEU A 226 17.72 -11.21 4.51
N MET A 227 16.61 -10.52 4.77
CA MET A 227 15.75 -10.79 5.92
C MET A 227 15.14 -12.20 5.88
N LEU A 228 14.71 -12.67 4.71
CA LEU A 228 14.19 -14.04 4.54
C LEU A 228 15.26 -15.09 4.83
N GLU A 229 16.47 -14.90 4.33
CA GLU A 229 17.59 -15.80 4.59
C GLU A 229 17.96 -15.82 6.08
N THR A 230 17.97 -14.65 6.72
CA THR A 230 18.13 -14.55 8.18
C THR A 230 17.05 -15.32 8.93
N ALA A 231 15.79 -15.12 8.56
CA ALA A 231 14.65 -15.80 9.18
C ALA A 231 14.77 -17.32 9.06
N ARG A 232 15.10 -17.80 7.85
CA ARG A 232 15.26 -19.22 7.55
C ARG A 232 16.41 -19.88 8.32
N LEU A 233 17.59 -19.26 8.33
CA LEU A 233 18.79 -19.85 8.92
C LEU A 233 18.86 -19.72 10.44
N ARG A 234 18.20 -18.73 11.00
CA ARG A 234 18.25 -18.44 12.44
C ARG A 234 16.95 -18.77 13.19
N GLY A 235 15.92 -19.23 12.48
CA GLY A 235 14.64 -19.60 13.10
C GLY A 235 13.86 -18.44 13.70
N VAL A 236 14.15 -17.18 13.29
CA VAL A 236 13.42 -15.98 13.75
C VAL A 236 12.26 -15.65 12.81
N ALA A 237 11.17 -15.11 13.35
CA ALA A 237 10.05 -14.72 12.52
C ALA A 237 10.43 -13.51 11.64
N LEU A 238 10.12 -13.58 10.33
CA LEU A 238 10.43 -12.52 9.36
C LEU A 238 9.93 -11.13 9.80
N GLY A 239 8.78 -11.07 10.47
CA GLY A 239 8.20 -9.82 10.98
C GLY A 239 8.95 -9.20 12.16
N GLN A 240 9.87 -9.94 12.79
CA GLN A 240 10.69 -9.46 13.88
C GLN A 240 12.03 -8.89 13.42
N ILE A 241 12.41 -9.08 12.14
CA ILE A 241 13.64 -8.51 11.60
C ILE A 241 13.36 -7.07 11.13
N SER A 242 14.21 -6.15 11.57
CA SER A 242 14.12 -4.73 11.20
C SER A 242 14.54 -4.50 9.75
N PHE A 243 13.67 -3.91 8.92
CA PHE A 243 14.04 -3.53 7.56
C PHE A 243 15.15 -2.45 7.56
N ALA A 244 15.00 -1.42 8.39
CA ALA A 244 16.00 -0.35 8.49
C ALA A 244 17.33 -0.87 9.06
N GLY A 245 17.29 -1.74 10.08
CA GLY A 245 18.46 -2.42 10.60
C GLY A 245 19.16 -3.29 9.53
N SER A 246 18.36 -3.99 8.71
CA SER A 246 18.91 -4.80 7.61
C SER A 246 19.57 -3.95 6.52
N VAL A 247 19.04 -2.75 6.21
CA VAL A 247 19.69 -1.80 5.30
C VAL A 247 21.01 -1.32 5.89
N ALA A 248 21.03 -0.88 7.15
CA ALA A 248 22.24 -0.38 7.81
C ALA A 248 23.33 -1.45 7.88
N ALA A 249 22.97 -2.66 8.32
CA ALA A 249 23.93 -3.77 8.41
C ALA A 249 24.45 -4.19 7.01
N ALA A 250 23.57 -4.25 5.99
CA ALA A 250 24.00 -4.57 4.63
C ALA A 250 25.00 -3.53 4.08
N LEU A 251 24.82 -2.24 4.37
CA LEU A 251 25.74 -1.17 3.97
C LEU A 251 27.09 -1.31 4.70
N GLU A 252 27.08 -1.57 6.01
CA GLU A 252 28.30 -1.75 6.81
C GLU A 252 29.12 -2.92 6.32
N PHE A 253 28.47 -4.07 6.12
CA PHE A 253 29.15 -5.30 5.69
C PHE A 253 29.51 -5.34 4.21
N SER A 254 28.94 -4.46 3.38
CA SER A 254 29.14 -4.47 1.92
C SER A 254 30.62 -4.36 1.53
N ARG A 255 31.36 -3.45 2.15
CA ARG A 255 32.80 -3.26 1.89
C ARG A 255 33.60 -4.50 2.23
N ALA A 256 33.37 -5.10 3.39
CA ALA A 256 34.06 -6.30 3.85
C ALA A 256 33.78 -7.49 2.92
N ILE A 257 32.52 -7.66 2.47
CA ILE A 257 32.12 -8.72 1.54
C ILE A 257 32.80 -8.51 0.17
N CYS A 258 32.81 -7.28 -0.36
CA CYS A 258 33.40 -6.96 -1.66
C CYS A 258 34.93 -7.10 -1.66
N SER A 259 35.60 -6.76 -0.57
CA SER A 259 37.07 -6.84 -0.45
C SER A 259 37.58 -8.24 -0.03
N ALA A 260 36.68 -9.15 0.31
CA ALA A 260 37.08 -10.51 0.72
C ALA A 260 37.71 -11.29 -0.44
N ARG A 261 38.96 -11.71 -0.23
CA ARG A 261 39.82 -12.39 -1.23
C ARG A 261 39.41 -13.82 -1.57
N SER A 262 38.60 -14.48 -0.73
CA SER A 262 38.16 -15.86 -0.95
C SER A 262 36.66 -16.03 -0.73
N ARG A 263 36.08 -17.06 -1.39
CA ARG A 263 34.71 -17.47 -1.17
C ARG A 263 34.43 -17.80 0.29
N LYS A 264 35.34 -18.55 0.94
CA LYS A 264 35.21 -18.94 2.35
C LYS A 264 35.15 -17.71 3.29
N MET A 265 35.94 -16.67 3.01
CA MET A 265 35.90 -15.41 3.76
C MET A 265 34.55 -14.67 3.55
N ARG A 266 34.09 -14.58 2.32
CA ARG A 266 32.76 -13.97 2.03
C ARG A 266 31.61 -14.68 2.74
N GLU A 267 31.61 -16.01 2.72
CA GLU A 267 30.60 -16.82 3.40
C GLU A 267 30.64 -16.65 4.92
N ARG A 268 31.86 -16.48 5.50
CA ARG A 268 32.01 -16.19 6.93
C ARG A 268 31.41 -14.82 7.27
N ILE A 269 31.81 -13.77 6.55
CA ILE A 269 31.31 -12.40 6.76
C ILE A 269 29.78 -12.36 6.57
N PHE A 270 29.26 -13.06 5.57
CA PHE A 270 27.83 -13.13 5.33
C PHE A 270 27.08 -13.82 6.47
N ARG A 271 27.61 -14.91 7.04
CA ARG A 271 27.01 -15.58 8.21
C ARG A 271 27.03 -14.69 9.45
N GLU A 272 28.06 -13.88 9.62
CA GLU A 272 28.14 -12.89 10.69
C GLU A 272 27.05 -11.81 10.53
N LEU A 273 26.90 -11.27 9.33
CA LEU A 273 25.81 -10.34 9.00
C LEU A 273 24.42 -10.92 9.37
N LEU A 274 24.14 -12.18 8.96
CA LEU A 274 22.87 -12.84 9.31
C LEU A 274 22.70 -13.01 10.82
N SER A 275 23.79 -13.25 11.56
CA SER A 275 23.76 -13.36 13.01
C SER A 275 23.38 -12.03 13.67
N ILE A 276 23.96 -10.94 13.21
CA ILE A 276 23.66 -9.59 13.73
C ILE A 276 22.19 -9.25 13.50
N LEU A 277 21.68 -9.52 12.29
CA LEU A 277 20.26 -9.25 11.97
C LEU A 277 19.30 -10.07 12.83
N ALA A 278 19.65 -11.30 13.17
CA ALA A 278 18.82 -12.15 14.03
C ALA A 278 18.82 -11.71 15.50
N ASN A 279 19.90 -11.10 15.95
CA ASN A 279 20.08 -10.68 17.34
C ASN A 279 19.52 -9.28 17.65
N ASP A 280 19.04 -8.54 16.63
CA ASP A 280 18.39 -7.23 16.78
C ASP A 280 16.90 -7.31 16.36
N PRO A 281 16.05 -8.03 17.11
CA PRO A 281 14.64 -8.16 16.75
C PRO A 281 13.88 -6.87 17.02
N VAL A 282 12.93 -6.57 16.14
CA VAL A 282 11.98 -5.48 16.38
C VAL A 282 11.17 -5.77 17.65
N PRO A 283 11.17 -4.87 18.64
CA PRO A 283 10.48 -5.11 19.90
C PRO A 283 8.97 -5.28 19.69
N ILE A 284 8.43 -6.37 20.24
CA ILE A 284 6.99 -6.60 20.29
C ILE A 284 6.42 -5.70 21.38
N ARG A 285 5.51 -4.81 20.99
CA ARG A 285 4.82 -3.88 21.90
C ARG A 285 3.33 -4.21 21.94
N PRO A 286 2.90 -5.24 22.70
CA PRO A 286 1.55 -5.79 22.61
C PRO A 286 0.45 -4.80 23.02
N ASP A 287 0.74 -3.90 23.95
CA ASP A 287 -0.25 -2.98 24.53
C ASP A 287 -0.07 -1.53 24.11
N ARG A 288 0.73 -1.31 23.06
CA ARG A 288 0.97 0.04 22.54
C ARG A 288 -0.34 0.65 22.01
N ARG A 289 -0.86 1.63 22.74
CA ARG A 289 -1.97 2.48 22.31
C ARG A 289 -1.40 3.75 21.72
N GLU A 290 -1.59 3.95 20.42
CA GLU A 290 -1.27 5.23 19.79
C GLU A 290 -2.52 6.08 19.66
N PRO A 291 -2.65 7.14 20.48
CA PRO A 291 -3.74 8.07 20.32
C PRO A 291 -3.59 8.78 18.97
N ARG A 292 -4.57 8.65 18.10
CA ARG A 292 -4.61 9.40 16.83
C ARG A 292 -5.06 10.83 17.10
N ALA A 293 -4.23 11.63 17.79
CA ALA A 293 -4.42 13.05 17.85
C ALA A 293 -3.83 13.69 16.59
N LEU A 294 -4.68 14.17 15.71
CA LEU A 294 -4.24 14.98 14.58
C LEU A 294 -3.88 16.38 15.10
N LYS A 295 -2.62 16.57 15.47
CA LYS A 295 -2.09 17.92 15.61
C LYS A 295 -1.87 18.49 14.20
N ARG A 296 -2.84 19.22 13.69
CA ARG A 296 -2.62 20.07 12.52
C ARG A 296 -1.80 21.27 12.98
N ARG A 297 -0.52 21.29 12.65
CA ARG A 297 0.25 22.53 12.72
C ARG A 297 -0.33 23.47 11.66
N PRO A 298 -0.62 24.75 12.01
CA PRO A 298 -0.93 25.76 11.02
C PRO A 298 0.20 25.76 10.00
N LYS A 299 -0.12 25.75 8.72
CA LYS A 299 0.91 25.90 7.68
C LYS A 299 1.51 27.29 7.84
N PRO A 300 2.83 27.42 8.04
CA PRO A 300 3.45 28.73 8.28
C PRO A 300 3.42 29.62 7.04
N TYR A 301 3.23 29.04 5.85
CA TYR A 301 3.25 29.74 4.58
C TYR A 301 1.98 29.48 3.77
N GLN A 302 1.59 30.47 3.00
CA GLN A 302 0.51 30.35 2.03
C GLN A 302 0.92 29.41 0.90
N LEU A 303 -0.06 28.66 0.37
CA LEU A 303 0.18 27.86 -0.83
C LEU A 303 0.45 28.78 -2.02
N LEU A 304 1.45 28.44 -2.83
CA LEU A 304 1.70 29.14 -4.07
C LEU A 304 0.46 29.06 -4.97
N ASN A 305 -0.03 30.20 -5.39
CA ASN A 305 -1.19 30.36 -6.26
C ASN A 305 -0.81 30.89 -7.65
N CYS A 306 0.47 31.08 -7.91
CA CYS A 306 1.06 31.44 -9.19
C CYS A 306 2.43 30.77 -9.34
N HIS A 307 3.01 30.87 -10.54
CA HIS A 307 4.36 30.36 -10.79
C HIS A 307 5.36 31.04 -9.85
N ARG A 308 6.34 30.30 -9.28
CA ARG A 308 7.33 30.81 -8.32
C ARG A 308 8.04 32.08 -8.75
N ARG A 309 8.38 32.19 -10.05
CA ARG A 309 9.04 33.37 -10.62
C ARG A 309 8.18 34.64 -10.58
N LEU A 310 6.84 34.46 -10.50
CA LEU A 310 5.86 35.54 -10.44
C LEU A 310 5.30 35.76 -9.04
N PHE A 311 5.72 34.93 -8.07
CA PHE A 311 5.23 35.03 -6.71
C PHE A 311 5.91 36.18 -6.00
N GLN A 312 5.10 37.15 -5.58
CA GLN A 312 5.56 38.23 -4.69
C GLN A 312 5.53 37.74 -3.25
N GLU A 313 6.65 37.89 -2.55
CA GLU A 313 6.75 37.50 -1.16
C GLU A 313 5.79 38.34 -0.31
N ILE A 314 4.91 37.64 0.41
CA ILE A 314 4.00 38.29 1.37
C ILE A 314 4.61 38.16 2.75
N ARG A 315 4.91 39.31 3.40
CA ARG A 315 5.41 39.32 4.76
C ARG A 315 4.46 38.57 5.69
N HIS A 316 4.98 37.60 6.41
CA HIS A 316 4.23 36.78 7.35
C HIS A 316 3.88 37.57 8.59
N GLN A 317 2.68 38.15 8.65
CA GLN A 317 2.15 38.93 9.77
C GLN A 317 1.02 38.23 10.50
N ASN A 318 1.02 36.88 10.58
CA ASN A 318 -0.12 36.11 11.14
C ASN A 318 -1.50 36.38 10.48
N ARG A 319 -1.54 37.03 9.33
CA ARG A 319 -2.78 37.40 8.61
C ARG A 319 -3.65 36.21 8.23
N TYR A 320 -3.11 35.00 8.23
CA TYR A 320 -3.81 33.78 7.84
C TYR A 320 -4.20 32.89 9.03
N ARG A 321 -3.90 33.29 10.25
CA ARG A 321 -4.57 32.72 11.39
C ARG A 321 -6.00 33.26 11.37
N LYS A 322 -6.97 32.47 10.89
CA LYS A 322 -8.36 32.69 11.30
C LYS A 322 -8.32 32.78 12.82
N ALA A 323 -8.74 33.92 13.37
CA ALA A 323 -8.97 34.04 14.79
C ALA A 323 -9.66 32.76 15.22
N ALA A 324 -9.08 32.04 16.17
CA ALA A 324 -9.71 30.87 16.72
C ALA A 324 -11.09 31.34 17.18
N SER A 325 -12.13 30.87 16.50
CA SER A 325 -13.47 31.10 17.01
C SER A 325 -13.47 30.63 18.45
N PRO A 326 -13.97 31.38 19.40
CA PRO A 326 -14.08 30.94 20.78
C PRO A 326 -15.00 29.76 20.79
N LYS A 327 -14.47 28.55 20.60
CA LYS A 327 -15.21 27.29 20.66
C LYS A 327 -15.03 26.72 22.04
N ASN A 328 -16.11 26.84 22.78
CA ASN A 328 -16.47 26.03 23.91
C ASN A 328 -15.49 26.05 25.07
N THR A 329 -15.62 27.05 25.90
CA THR A 329 -15.48 26.86 27.35
C THR A 329 -16.31 25.59 27.72
N PRO A 330 -15.70 24.57 28.31
CA PRO A 330 -16.49 23.47 28.87
C PRO A 330 -17.47 24.07 29.86
N LYS A 331 -18.76 23.90 29.64
CA LYS A 331 -19.78 24.17 30.66
C LYS A 331 -19.40 23.35 31.88
N THR A 332 -18.96 24.02 32.91
CA THR A 332 -18.79 23.48 34.23
C THR A 332 -20.14 22.88 34.60
N LEU A 333 -20.21 21.56 34.68
CA LEU A 333 -21.35 20.87 35.31
C LEU A 333 -21.31 21.28 36.78
N ALA A 334 -22.28 22.12 37.16
CA ALA A 334 -22.58 22.38 38.53
C ALA A 334 -23.00 21.06 39.19
N ALA A 335 -22.27 20.69 40.21
CA ALA A 335 -22.64 19.60 41.09
C ALA A 335 -23.98 19.95 41.80
N ILE A 336 -24.94 19.03 41.73
CA ILE A 336 -25.98 18.82 42.75
C ILE A 336 -25.87 17.37 43.19
#